data_d983d751cf9f6e75f566f51b20b686ea
#
_entry.id   d983d751cf9f6e75f566f51b20b686ea
#
_cell.length_a   1.000
_cell.length_b   1.000
_cell.length_c   1.000
_cell.angle_alpha   90.00
_cell.angle_beta   90.00
_cell.angle_gamma   90.00
#
_symmetry.space_group_name_H-M   'P 1'
#
loop_
_entity.id
_entity.type
_entity.pdbx_description
1 polymer ?
#
loop_
_entity_poly.entity_id
_entity_poly.type
_entity_poly.pdbx_seq_one_letter_code
_entity_poly.pdbx_strand_id
1 'polypeptide(L)' 'MTIKVHVALKEGVLDPQGQAIADAVRRQGDDFVKDVRVSKVFELTVEGERGELGAKVERIAQTLLSNPIIERFTITD' A
#
# COMPACT_ATOMS: atom_id res chain seq x y z
N MET A 1 -17.54 8.27 -8.10
CA MET A 1 -16.67 7.13 -8.44
C MET A 1 -15.57 7.03 -7.40
N THR A 2 -15.15 5.82 -7.07
CA THR A 2 -14.08 5.58 -6.10
C THR A 2 -12.88 4.99 -6.81
N ILE A 3 -11.71 5.55 -6.55
CA ILE A 3 -10.44 5.04 -7.05
C ILE A 3 -9.61 4.61 -5.86
N LYS A 4 -9.01 3.42 -5.93
CA LYS A 4 -8.18 2.89 -4.85
C LYS A 4 -6.70 2.99 -5.22
N VAL A 5 -5.91 3.48 -4.28
CA VAL A 5 -4.45 3.53 -4.41
C VAL A 5 -3.85 2.62 -3.34
N HIS A 6 -3.25 1.53 -3.77
CA HIS A 6 -2.60 0.58 -2.89
C HIS A 6 -1.12 0.94 -2.80
N VAL A 7 -0.66 1.24 -1.60
CA VAL A 7 0.73 1.64 -1.33
C VAL A 7 1.40 0.57 -0.49
N ALA A 8 2.53 0.07 -0.96
CA ALA A 8 3.28 -0.97 -0.29
C ALA A 8 4.79 -0.63 -0.31
N LEU A 9 5.52 -1.13 0.67
CA LEU A 9 6.97 -1.02 0.69
C LEU A 9 7.57 -1.83 -0.48
N LYS A 10 8.63 -1.31 -1.07
CA LYS A 10 9.37 -2.01 -2.11
C LYS A 10 10.04 -3.26 -1.51
N GLU A 11 10.32 -4.24 -2.36
CA GLU A 11 11.09 -5.41 -1.94
C GLU A 11 12.44 -4.97 -1.37
N GLY A 12 12.87 -5.68 -0.34
CA GLY A 12 14.14 -5.39 0.33
C GLY A 12 14.07 -4.28 1.37
N VAL A 13 12.97 -3.51 1.42
CA VAL A 13 12.79 -2.52 2.46
C VAL A 13 12.24 -3.20 3.71
N LEU A 14 12.90 -2.98 4.85
CA LEU A 14 12.47 -3.55 6.11
C LEU A 14 11.11 -3.00 6.51
N ASP A 15 10.24 -3.88 6.97
CA ASP A 15 8.92 -3.53 7.49
C ASP A 15 8.86 -3.88 8.99
N PRO A 16 9.23 -2.96 9.88
CA PRO A 16 9.24 -3.25 11.31
C PRO A 16 7.88 -3.62 11.88
N GLN A 17 6.82 -3.00 11.36
CA GLN A 17 5.46 -3.32 11.80
C GLN A 17 5.05 -4.73 11.38
N GLY A 18 5.30 -5.08 10.13
CA GLY A 18 5.03 -6.43 9.64
C GLY A 18 5.85 -7.49 10.37
N GLN A 19 7.11 -7.18 10.65
CA GLN A 19 7.98 -8.10 11.38
C GLN A 19 7.50 -8.34 12.80
N ALA A 20 7.06 -7.29 13.49
CA ALA A 20 6.50 -7.42 14.84
C ALA A 20 5.23 -8.25 14.83
N ILE A 21 4.37 -8.09 13.84
CA ILE A 21 3.17 -8.91 13.69
C ILE A 21 3.53 -10.37 13.43
N ALA A 22 4.49 -10.62 12.56
CA ALA A 22 4.94 -11.99 12.27
C ALA A 22 5.47 -12.68 13.52
N ASP A 23 6.25 -11.97 14.33
CA ASP A 23 6.79 -12.51 15.58
C ASP A 23 5.66 -12.83 16.55
N ALA A 24 4.66 -11.95 16.67
CA ALA A 24 3.51 -12.19 17.56
C ALA A 24 2.69 -13.40 17.11
N VAL A 25 2.49 -13.54 15.80
CA VAL A 25 1.76 -14.68 15.23
C VAL A 25 2.48 -15.99 15.56
N ARG A 26 3.80 -16.03 15.40
CA ARG A 26 4.58 -17.22 15.72
C ARG A 26 4.58 -17.55 17.21
N ARG A 27 4.61 -16.52 18.07
CA ARG A 27 4.55 -16.74 19.52
C ARG A 27 3.25 -17.36 19.98
N GLN A 28 2.15 -17.13 19.26
CA GLN A 28 0.90 -17.81 19.61
C GLN A 28 0.73 -19.18 18.94
N GLY A 29 1.75 -19.67 18.25
CA GLY A 29 1.79 -21.04 17.75
C GLY A 29 1.51 -21.22 16.27
N ASP A 30 1.29 -20.14 15.53
CA ASP A 30 0.95 -20.19 14.11
C ASP A 30 2.20 -20.14 13.24
N ASP A 31 3.01 -21.19 13.31
CA ASP A 31 4.31 -21.26 12.65
C ASP A 31 4.25 -21.32 11.12
N PHE A 32 3.06 -21.51 10.55
CA PHE A 32 2.89 -21.56 9.10
C PHE A 32 3.00 -20.18 8.46
N VAL A 33 2.91 -19.10 9.23
CA VAL A 33 3.05 -17.74 8.73
C VAL A 33 4.53 -17.38 8.66
N LYS A 34 5.06 -17.24 7.46
CA LYS A 34 6.50 -17.03 7.25
C LYS A 34 6.88 -15.57 7.16
N ASP A 35 5.95 -14.72 6.73
CA ASP A 35 6.21 -13.30 6.57
C ASP A 35 4.92 -12.52 6.68
N VAL A 36 5.02 -11.28 7.16
CA VAL A 36 3.90 -10.35 7.21
C VAL A 36 4.38 -9.01 6.69
N ARG A 37 3.69 -8.46 5.71
CA ARG A 37 3.96 -7.13 5.16
C ARG A 37 2.72 -6.28 5.37
N VAL A 38 2.92 -5.06 5.84
CA VAL A 38 1.82 -4.12 6.04
C VAL A 38 1.76 -3.17 4.86
N SER A 39 0.59 -2.99 4.29
CA SER A 39 0.36 -2.04 3.21
C SER A 39 -0.90 -1.24 3.51
N LYS A 40 -1.12 -0.19 2.71
CA LYS A 40 -2.26 0.71 2.87
C LYS A 40 -3.06 0.79 1.59
N VAL A 41 -4.37 0.98 1.73
CA VAL A 41 -5.24 1.28 0.59
C VAL A 41 -5.89 2.62 0.88
N PHE A 42 -5.68 3.59 -0.01
CA PHE A 42 -6.37 4.86 0.04
C PHE A 42 -7.55 4.81 -0.92
N GLU A 43 -8.73 5.12 -0.42
CA GLU A 43 -9.92 5.21 -1.25
C GLU A 43 -10.21 6.67 -1.55
N LEU A 44 -10.13 7.04 -2.82
CA LEU A 44 -10.36 8.41 -3.26
C LEU A 44 -11.75 8.50 -3.87
N THR A 45 -12.61 9.31 -3.27
CA THR A 45 -13.90 9.62 -3.88
C THR A 45 -13.70 10.81 -4.80
N VAL A 46 -13.94 10.62 -6.09
CA VAL A 46 -13.61 11.61 -7.10
C VAL A 46 -14.82 11.94 -7.98
N GLU A 47 -14.80 13.15 -8.54
CA GLU A 47 -15.77 13.61 -9.54
C GLU A 47 -15.07 13.71 -10.87
N GLY A 48 -15.74 13.26 -11.93
CA GLY A 48 -15.20 13.28 -13.29
C GLY A 48 -15.07 11.90 -13.87
N GLU A 49 -14.54 11.82 -15.06
CA GLU A 49 -14.34 10.57 -15.76
C GLU A 49 -12.96 10.01 -15.52
N ARG A 50 -12.90 8.69 -15.41
CA ARG A 50 -11.67 7.95 -15.12
C ARG A 50 -10.54 8.33 -16.07
N GLY A 51 -10.84 8.47 -17.35
CA GLY A 51 -9.84 8.82 -18.36
C GLY A 51 -9.19 10.18 -18.14
N GLU A 52 -9.94 11.13 -17.58
CA GLU A 52 -9.43 12.46 -17.30
C GLU A 52 -8.64 12.52 -16.00
N LEU A 53 -8.91 11.62 -15.08
CA LEU A 53 -8.37 11.65 -13.73
C LEU A 53 -7.12 10.81 -13.57
N GLY A 54 -6.83 9.91 -14.49
CA GLY A 54 -5.73 8.96 -14.34
C GLY A 54 -4.40 9.61 -14.00
N ALA A 55 -3.97 10.59 -14.78
CA ALA A 55 -2.70 11.28 -14.56
C ALA A 55 -2.71 12.10 -13.27
N LYS A 56 -3.86 12.67 -12.91
CA LYS A 56 -4.00 13.45 -11.69
C LYS A 56 -3.90 12.57 -10.45
N VAL A 57 -4.55 11.43 -10.47
CA VAL A 57 -4.50 10.48 -9.35
C VAL A 57 -3.09 9.91 -9.21
N GLU A 58 -2.43 9.59 -10.31
CA GLU A 58 -1.05 9.12 -10.28
C GLU A 58 -0.12 10.13 -9.65
N ARG A 59 -0.26 11.41 -9.99
CA ARG A 59 0.53 12.48 -9.38
C ARG A 59 0.27 12.57 -7.88
N ILE A 60 -0.99 12.49 -7.46
CA ILE A 60 -1.35 12.54 -6.03
C ILE A 60 -0.72 11.34 -5.30
N ALA A 61 -0.82 10.16 -5.87
CA ALA A 61 -0.24 8.96 -5.28
C ALA A 61 1.26 9.11 -5.10
N GLN A 62 1.93 9.62 -6.11
CA GLN A 62 3.38 9.76 -6.10
C GLN A 62 3.87 10.84 -5.13
N THR A 63 3.13 11.95 -5.01
CA THR A 63 3.60 13.11 -4.25
C THR A 63 3.09 13.16 -2.81
N LEU A 64 1.88 12.63 -2.56
CA LEU A 64 1.21 12.78 -1.27
C LEU A 64 0.93 11.45 -0.56
N LEU A 65 0.66 10.38 -1.28
CA LEU A 65 0.22 9.13 -0.68
C LEU A 65 1.33 8.13 -0.45
N SER A 66 2.43 8.26 -1.17
CA SER A 66 3.54 7.34 -1.05
C SER A 66 4.87 8.06 -0.94
N ASN A 67 5.87 7.37 -0.40
CA ASN A 67 7.25 7.81 -0.46
C ASN A 67 7.93 7.01 -1.58
N PRO A 68 8.18 7.61 -2.75
CA PRO A 68 8.65 6.87 -3.92
C PRO A 68 10.05 6.27 -3.75
N ILE A 69 10.79 6.68 -2.74
CA ILE A 69 12.11 6.10 -2.46
C ILE A 69 11.98 4.69 -1.89
N ILE A 70 11.00 4.47 -1.01
CA ILE A 70 10.85 3.20 -0.29
C ILE A 70 9.53 2.48 -0.59
N GLU A 71 8.59 3.14 -1.25
CA GLU A 71 7.26 2.59 -1.50
C GLU A 71 6.92 2.57 -2.98
N ARG A 72 6.02 1.68 -3.35
CA ARG A 72 5.41 1.65 -4.67
C ARG A 72 3.90 1.71 -4.51
N PHE A 73 3.21 2.11 -5.56
CA PHE A 73 1.76 2.16 -5.54
C PHE A 73 1.15 1.53 -6.78
N THR A 74 -0.10 1.08 -6.63
CA THR A 74 -0.91 0.55 -7.72
C THR A 74 -2.28 1.22 -7.64
N ILE A 75 -2.79 1.67 -8.77
CA ILE A 75 -4.09 2.35 -8.85
C ILE A 75 -5.11 1.39 -9.45
N THR A 76 -6.25 1.25 -8.78
CA THR A 76 -7.36 0.40 -9.26
C THR A 76 -8.68 1.12 -9.05
N ASP A 77 -9.69 0.65 -9.72
CA ASP A 77 -11.06 1.16 -9.59
C ASP A 77 -11.82 0.46 -8.45
#